data_9e3c226324c7544ca3cc9581b5783c9b
#
_entry.id   9e3c226324c7544ca3cc9581b5783c9b
#
_cell.length_a   1.000
_cell.length_b   1.000
_cell.length_c   1.000
_cell.angle_alpha   90.00
_cell.angle_beta   90.00
_cell.angle_gamma   90.00
#
_symmetry.space_group_name_H-M   'P 1'
#
loop_
_entity.id
_entity.type
_entity.pdbx_description
1 polymer ?
#
loop_
_entity_poly.entity_id
_entity_poly.type
_entity_poly.pdbx_seq_one_letter_code
_entity_poly.pdbx_strand_id
1 'polypeptide(L)'
;IIGDLTLLGRPIKGKIVARKPGHTANIEFTKVLKRKLVEQRKLKGRPKVDPDQPAIFDVEAIRKLLPHRYPFLLVDRIIEMTENYIVGIKNITFNEPLFQGHFPGNSIFPGVLQVEALAQVGGVFVLSKVPDPENWGTLFLKIDNTKFKSKVVPGDQLILKMQLITPV
;
A
#
# COMPACT_ATOMS: atom_id res chain seq x y z
N ILE A 1 7.38 -3.31 38.75
CA ILE A 1 7.84 -3.66 37.38
C ILE A 1 6.68 -4.25 36.58
N ILE A 2 6.10 -5.38 37.01
CA ILE A 2 5.02 -6.04 36.29
C ILE A 2 3.80 -5.12 36.20
N GLY A 3 3.41 -4.44 37.29
CA GLY A 3 2.34 -3.45 37.29
C GLY A 3 2.54 -2.29 36.31
N ASP A 4 3.77 -1.77 36.20
CA ASP A 4 4.09 -0.70 35.24
C ASP A 4 3.94 -1.17 33.78
N LEU A 5 4.28 -2.43 33.51
CA LEU A 5 4.14 -3.05 32.19
C LEU A 5 2.69 -3.35 31.80
N THR A 6 1.78 -3.51 32.79
CA THR A 6 0.33 -3.67 32.51
C THR A 6 -0.28 -2.44 31.84
N LEU A 7 0.33 -1.26 31.99
CA LEU A 7 -0.06 -0.04 31.26
C LEU A 7 0.04 -0.19 29.72
N LEU A 8 0.73 -1.24 29.24
CA LEU A 8 0.73 -1.60 27.82
C LEU A 8 -0.66 -2.01 27.32
N GLY A 9 -1.55 -2.48 28.20
CA GLY A 9 -2.90 -2.92 27.88
C GLY A 9 -2.95 -4.21 27.07
N ARG A 10 -1.87 -5.02 27.09
CA ARG A 10 -1.77 -6.31 26.39
C ARG A 10 -0.85 -7.28 27.16
N PRO A 11 -1.11 -8.59 27.07
CA PRO A 11 -0.21 -9.59 27.62
C PRO A 11 1.14 -9.56 26.90
N ILE A 12 2.20 -9.71 27.68
CA ILE A 12 3.57 -9.84 27.17
C ILE A 12 3.95 -11.32 27.23
N LYS A 13 4.37 -11.87 26.09
CA LYS A 13 4.94 -13.22 26.01
C LYS A 13 6.45 -13.09 25.77
N GLY A 14 7.24 -13.44 26.77
CA GLY A 14 8.68 -13.37 26.68
C GLY A 14 9.39 -13.40 28.03
N LYS A 15 10.73 -13.38 28.01
CA LYS A 15 11.57 -13.25 29.17
C LYS A 15 11.87 -11.79 29.45
N ILE A 16 11.58 -11.32 30.65
CA ILE A 16 11.89 -9.96 31.10
C ILE A 16 13.07 -10.03 32.08
N VAL A 17 14.14 -9.29 31.77
CA VAL A 17 15.28 -9.14 32.65
C VAL A 17 15.40 -7.67 33.01
N ALA A 18 15.21 -7.33 34.28
CA ALA A 18 15.34 -5.95 34.76
C ALA A 18 16.56 -5.83 35.69
N ARG A 19 17.44 -4.87 35.39
CA ARG A 19 18.60 -4.51 36.24
C ARG A 19 18.38 -3.12 36.79
N LYS A 20 18.37 -2.98 38.14
CA LYS A 20 18.08 -1.71 38.84
C LYS A 20 16.79 -1.03 38.35
N PRO A 21 15.65 -1.75 38.37
CA PRO A 21 14.41 -1.20 37.87
C PRO A 21 13.89 -0.09 38.79
N GLY A 22 13.20 0.89 38.14
CA GLY A 22 12.51 1.97 38.85
C GLY A 22 11.23 2.32 38.09
N HIS A 23 10.22 2.88 38.76
CA HIS A 23 8.94 3.23 38.17
C HIS A 23 9.10 4.12 36.93
N THR A 24 9.94 5.15 37.02
CA THR A 24 10.20 6.07 35.89
C THR A 24 10.72 5.32 34.66
N ALA A 25 11.77 4.50 34.84
CA ALA A 25 12.37 3.74 33.75
C ALA A 25 11.38 2.72 33.13
N ASN A 26 10.60 2.06 33.98
CA ASN A 26 9.58 1.09 33.53
C ASN A 26 8.47 1.78 32.73
N ILE A 27 8.03 2.96 33.16
CA ILE A 27 7.01 3.74 32.45
C ILE A 27 7.54 4.20 31.09
N GLU A 28 8.77 4.73 31.03
CA GLU A 28 9.39 5.13 29.77
C GLU A 28 9.55 3.95 28.80
N PHE A 29 10.01 2.81 29.30
CA PHE A 29 10.08 1.58 28.52
C PHE A 29 8.69 1.15 27.98
N THR A 30 7.68 1.25 28.82
CA THR A 30 6.28 0.92 28.42
C THR A 30 5.77 1.86 27.33
N LYS A 31 6.14 3.16 27.39
CA LYS A 31 5.83 4.13 26.31
C LYS A 31 6.53 3.76 25.00
N VAL A 32 7.78 3.30 25.05
CA VAL A 32 8.50 2.80 23.86
C VAL A 32 7.83 1.59 23.26
N LEU A 33 7.46 0.59 24.08
CA LEU A 33 6.74 -0.59 23.63
C LEU A 33 5.38 -0.21 23.00
N LYS A 34 4.67 0.73 23.62
CA LYS A 34 3.37 1.21 23.11
C LYS A 34 3.51 1.86 21.73
N ARG A 35 4.54 2.69 21.51
CA ARG A 35 4.86 3.25 20.20
C ARG A 35 5.12 2.15 19.17
N LYS A 36 5.98 1.17 19.48
CA LYS A 36 6.25 0.02 18.59
C LYS A 36 5.00 -0.81 18.27
N LEU A 37 4.10 -1.01 19.23
CA LEU A 37 2.83 -1.68 18.98
C LEU A 37 1.92 -0.90 18.04
N VAL A 38 1.89 0.43 18.15
CA VAL A 38 1.14 1.30 17.22
C VAL A 38 1.73 1.20 15.81
N GLU A 39 3.04 1.23 15.67
CA GLU A 39 3.74 1.04 14.39
C GLU A 39 3.45 -0.32 13.78
N GLN A 40 3.55 -1.40 14.56
CA GLN A 40 3.20 -2.75 14.11
C GLN A 40 1.74 -2.87 13.67
N ARG A 41 0.81 -2.18 14.37
CA ARG A 41 -0.59 -2.14 13.96
C ARG A 41 -0.80 -1.42 12.64
N LYS A 42 -0.07 -0.31 12.40
CA LYS A 42 -0.10 0.39 11.11
C LYS A 42 0.41 -0.49 9.97
N LEU A 43 1.37 -1.37 10.26
CA LEU A 43 1.94 -2.31 9.29
C LEU A 43 1.11 -3.60 9.12
N LYS A 44 0.17 -3.88 10.04
CA LYS A 44 -0.66 -5.09 9.98
C LYS A 44 -1.58 -5.04 8.75
N GLY A 45 -1.44 -6.04 7.90
CA GLY A 45 -2.19 -6.16 6.65
C GLY A 45 -1.56 -5.44 5.46
N ARG A 46 -0.36 -4.83 5.64
CA ARG A 46 0.43 -4.39 4.49
C ARG A 46 1.06 -5.61 3.82
N PRO A 47 1.09 -5.68 2.49
CA PRO A 47 1.88 -6.68 1.79
C PRO A 47 3.33 -6.61 2.27
N LYS A 48 3.93 -7.75 2.58
CA LYS A 48 5.38 -7.85 2.80
C LYS A 48 6.05 -7.95 1.43
N VAL A 49 6.22 -6.81 0.81
CA VAL A 49 6.79 -6.67 -0.52
C VAL A 49 8.01 -5.79 -0.39
N ASP A 50 9.11 -6.18 -1.00
CA ASP A 50 10.28 -5.33 -1.19
C ASP A 50 10.01 -4.40 -2.39
N PRO A 51 9.82 -3.09 -2.18
CA PRO A 51 9.53 -2.18 -3.28
C PRO A 51 10.71 -1.98 -4.23
N ASP A 52 11.93 -2.34 -3.82
CA ASP A 52 13.14 -2.14 -4.62
C ASP A 52 13.44 -3.32 -5.54
N GLN A 53 12.56 -4.32 -5.60
CA GLN A 53 12.69 -5.42 -6.55
C GLN A 53 12.72 -4.92 -8.00
N PRO A 54 13.46 -5.61 -8.88
CA PRO A 54 13.43 -5.34 -10.32
C PRO A 54 12.00 -5.39 -10.86
N ALA A 55 11.70 -4.50 -11.80
CA ALA A 55 10.39 -4.48 -12.45
C ALA A 55 10.24 -5.69 -13.39
N ILE A 56 9.10 -6.40 -13.25
CA ILE A 56 8.63 -7.38 -14.24
C ILE A 56 8.10 -6.65 -15.48
N PHE A 57 7.31 -5.59 -15.25
CA PHE A 57 6.89 -4.63 -16.26
C PHE A 57 7.28 -3.22 -15.81
N ASP A 58 8.07 -2.54 -16.60
CA ASP A 58 8.31 -1.11 -16.48
C ASP A 58 7.14 -0.29 -17.08
N VAL A 59 7.22 1.03 -17.00
CA VAL A 59 6.16 1.91 -17.50
C VAL A 59 5.93 1.75 -19.00
N GLU A 60 6.98 1.49 -19.81
CA GLU A 60 6.84 1.31 -21.26
C GLU A 60 6.13 -0.01 -21.59
N ALA A 61 6.41 -1.07 -20.87
CA ALA A 61 5.70 -2.35 -21.00
C ALA A 61 4.23 -2.20 -20.57
N ILE A 62 3.96 -1.51 -19.46
CA ILE A 62 2.59 -1.23 -18.98
C ILE A 62 1.79 -0.43 -20.03
N ARG A 63 2.41 0.58 -20.66
CA ARG A 63 1.77 1.38 -21.73
C ARG A 63 1.39 0.59 -22.98
N LYS A 64 2.01 -0.56 -23.22
CA LYS A 64 1.63 -1.47 -24.31
C LYS A 64 0.39 -2.31 -23.95
N LEU A 65 0.16 -2.55 -22.67
CA LEU A 65 -0.98 -3.31 -22.18
C LEU A 65 -2.19 -2.44 -21.90
N LEU A 66 -1.98 -1.26 -21.27
CA LEU A 66 -3.06 -0.35 -20.86
C LEU A 66 -3.24 0.79 -21.85
N PRO A 67 -4.49 1.18 -22.18
CA PRO A 67 -4.77 2.36 -23.00
C PRO A 67 -4.52 3.68 -22.29
N HIS A 68 -4.40 3.68 -20.96
CA HIS A 68 -4.24 4.86 -20.14
C HIS A 68 -2.96 5.63 -20.48
N ARG A 69 -3.03 6.96 -20.45
CA ARG A 69 -1.90 7.87 -20.69
C ARG A 69 -1.92 8.99 -19.66
N TYR A 70 -0.88 9.83 -19.66
CA TYR A 70 -0.83 11.03 -18.83
C TYR A 70 -2.11 11.87 -18.98
N PRO A 71 -2.70 12.38 -17.91
CA PRO A 71 -2.28 12.26 -16.52
C PRO A 71 -2.92 11.04 -15.79
N PHE A 72 -3.56 10.12 -16.49
CA PHE A 72 -4.40 9.06 -15.92
C PHE A 72 -3.73 7.67 -15.88
N LEU A 73 -2.47 7.54 -16.27
CA LEU A 73 -1.69 6.32 -16.03
C LEU A 73 -1.14 6.36 -14.61
N LEU A 74 -1.68 5.52 -13.73
CA LEU A 74 -1.44 5.55 -12.29
C LEU A 74 -0.63 4.34 -11.78
N VAL A 75 0.15 3.69 -12.65
CA VAL A 75 1.04 2.57 -12.31
C VAL A 75 2.42 2.84 -12.90
N ASP A 76 3.44 2.82 -12.06
CA ASP A 76 4.81 3.11 -12.50
C ASP A 76 5.57 1.82 -12.88
N ARG A 77 5.31 0.71 -12.17
CA ARG A 77 5.94 -0.59 -12.45
C ARG A 77 5.18 -1.73 -11.79
N ILE A 78 5.36 -2.94 -12.30
CA ILE A 78 4.92 -4.20 -11.69
C ILE A 78 6.16 -4.90 -11.15
N ILE A 79 6.13 -5.35 -9.90
CA ILE A 79 7.27 -5.96 -9.21
C ILE A 79 7.05 -7.42 -8.81
N GLU A 80 5.79 -7.85 -8.66
CA GLU A 80 5.44 -9.25 -8.45
C GLU A 80 4.24 -9.63 -9.31
N MET A 81 4.26 -10.83 -9.88
CA MET A 81 3.11 -11.41 -10.56
C MET A 81 3.15 -12.93 -10.43
N THR A 82 2.02 -13.52 -10.07
CA THR A 82 1.79 -14.97 -9.97
C THR A 82 0.53 -15.34 -10.75
N GLU A 83 0.08 -16.57 -10.65
CA GLU A 83 -1.22 -16.96 -11.25
C GLU A 83 -2.42 -16.28 -10.56
N ASN A 84 -2.29 -15.96 -9.27
CA ASN A 84 -3.41 -15.54 -8.42
C ASN A 84 -3.34 -14.07 -7.96
N TYR A 85 -2.20 -13.40 -8.10
CA TYR A 85 -2.06 -12.00 -7.68
C TYR A 85 -0.98 -11.27 -8.46
N ILE A 86 -1.06 -9.95 -8.40
CA ILE A 86 -0.10 -9.01 -8.97
C ILE A 86 0.17 -7.88 -7.98
N VAL A 87 1.38 -7.35 -8.00
CA VAL A 87 1.80 -6.20 -7.19
C VAL A 87 2.42 -5.13 -8.07
N GLY A 88 1.78 -3.97 -8.07
CA GLY A 88 2.27 -2.76 -8.72
C GLY A 88 2.75 -1.71 -7.73
N ILE A 89 3.51 -0.76 -8.23
CA ILE A 89 4.01 0.42 -7.52
C ILE A 89 3.49 1.67 -8.18
N LYS A 90 3.03 2.64 -7.35
CA LYS A 90 2.78 4.02 -7.74
C LYS A 90 3.52 4.95 -6.80
N ASN A 91 4.42 5.76 -7.33
CA ASN A 91 5.05 6.85 -6.58
C ASN A 91 4.17 8.09 -6.66
N ILE A 92 3.92 8.71 -5.53
CA ILE A 92 3.12 9.92 -5.45
C ILE A 92 4.05 11.13 -5.45
N THR A 93 4.08 11.85 -6.56
CA THR A 93 4.91 13.05 -6.70
C THR A 93 4.07 14.31 -6.67
N PHE A 94 4.65 15.41 -6.15
CA PHE A 94 3.95 16.71 -6.10
C PHE A 94 3.66 17.28 -7.50
N ASN A 95 4.36 16.81 -8.51
CA ASN A 95 4.20 17.26 -9.91
C ASN A 95 2.92 16.73 -10.59
N GLU A 96 2.11 15.91 -9.89
CA GLU A 96 0.85 15.45 -10.45
C GLU A 96 -0.18 16.59 -10.48
N PRO A 97 -0.84 16.86 -11.65
CA PRO A 97 -1.73 18.01 -11.83
C PRO A 97 -2.91 18.03 -10.84
N LEU A 98 -3.31 16.85 -10.35
CA LEU A 98 -4.43 16.70 -9.40
C LEU A 98 -4.21 17.50 -8.09
N PHE A 99 -2.95 17.73 -7.67
CA PHE A 99 -2.66 18.46 -6.44
C PHE A 99 -2.89 19.97 -6.54
N GLN A 100 -3.10 20.50 -7.73
CA GLN A 100 -3.55 21.89 -7.90
C GLN A 100 -4.96 22.12 -7.35
N GLY A 101 -5.79 21.06 -7.35
CA GLY A 101 -7.18 21.12 -6.88
C GLY A 101 -7.47 20.28 -5.64
N HIS A 102 -6.67 19.25 -5.33
CA HIS A 102 -7.00 18.31 -4.26
C HIS A 102 -5.93 18.25 -3.14
N PHE A 103 -5.73 19.23 -2.28
CA PHE A 103 -6.35 20.53 -2.18
C PHE A 103 -5.26 21.61 -2.08
N PRO A 104 -5.51 22.87 -2.47
CA PRO A 104 -4.53 23.94 -2.30
C PRO A 104 -4.02 24.03 -0.86
N GLY A 105 -2.69 23.97 -0.68
CA GLY A 105 -2.06 24.00 0.64
C GLY A 105 -2.18 22.72 1.49
N ASN A 106 -2.92 21.70 1.03
CA ASN A 106 -3.07 20.41 1.72
C ASN A 106 -3.21 19.27 0.71
N SER A 107 -2.12 18.93 0.06
CA SER A 107 -2.06 17.94 -1.02
C SER A 107 -2.38 16.54 -0.51
N ILE A 108 -3.49 15.98 -0.97
CA ILE A 108 -3.93 14.61 -0.64
C ILE A 108 -4.24 13.89 -1.95
N PHE A 109 -3.67 12.70 -2.14
CA PHE A 109 -4.00 11.88 -3.31
C PHE A 109 -5.41 11.31 -3.16
N PRO A 110 -6.32 11.54 -4.12
CA PRO A 110 -7.71 11.14 -4.01
C PRO A 110 -7.89 9.64 -3.79
N GLY A 111 -8.78 9.26 -2.86
CA GLY A 111 -9.06 7.86 -2.59
C GLY A 111 -9.60 7.12 -3.81
N VAL A 112 -10.43 7.77 -4.62
CA VAL A 112 -10.96 7.19 -5.86
C VAL A 112 -9.85 6.87 -6.86
N LEU A 113 -8.79 7.68 -6.92
CA LEU A 113 -7.65 7.40 -7.79
C LEU A 113 -6.73 6.30 -7.23
N GLN A 114 -6.76 6.03 -5.92
CA GLN A 114 -6.11 4.84 -5.36
C GLN A 114 -6.81 3.57 -5.82
N VAL A 115 -8.15 3.58 -5.90
CA VAL A 115 -8.94 2.48 -6.45
C VAL A 115 -8.68 2.30 -7.93
N GLU A 116 -8.63 3.40 -8.68
CA GLU A 116 -8.27 3.39 -10.10
C GLU A 116 -6.88 2.81 -10.35
N ALA A 117 -5.87 3.23 -9.57
CA ALA A 117 -4.52 2.66 -9.65
C ALA A 117 -4.51 1.15 -9.40
N LEU A 118 -5.29 0.66 -8.43
CA LEU A 118 -5.49 -0.77 -8.19
C LEU A 118 -6.13 -1.45 -9.40
N ALA A 119 -7.15 -0.84 -10.01
CA ALA A 119 -7.80 -1.38 -11.20
C ALA A 119 -6.84 -1.48 -12.39
N GLN A 120 -6.01 -0.48 -12.59
CA GLN A 120 -4.98 -0.51 -13.63
C GLN A 120 -3.97 -1.64 -13.41
N VAL A 121 -3.54 -1.89 -12.17
CA VAL A 121 -2.71 -3.06 -11.83
C VAL A 121 -3.47 -4.37 -12.16
N GLY A 122 -4.76 -4.45 -11.83
CA GLY A 122 -5.63 -5.57 -12.22
C GLY A 122 -5.76 -5.71 -13.74
N GLY A 123 -5.87 -4.60 -14.46
CA GLY A 123 -5.89 -4.56 -15.93
C GLY A 123 -4.61 -5.14 -16.53
N VAL A 124 -3.43 -4.74 -16.02
CA VAL A 124 -2.15 -5.34 -16.42
C VAL A 124 -2.16 -6.86 -16.20
N PHE A 125 -2.68 -7.31 -15.04
CA PHE A 125 -2.75 -8.74 -14.72
C PHE A 125 -3.59 -9.55 -15.72
N VAL A 126 -4.73 -9.02 -16.14
CA VAL A 126 -5.63 -9.70 -17.08
C VAL A 126 -5.07 -9.60 -18.50
N LEU A 127 -4.69 -8.39 -18.93
CA LEU A 127 -4.25 -8.13 -20.31
C LEU A 127 -2.91 -8.78 -20.64
N SER A 128 -2.04 -9.00 -19.66
CA SER A 128 -0.78 -9.73 -19.88
C SER A 128 -0.97 -11.22 -20.18
N LYS A 129 -2.19 -11.76 -20.01
CA LYS A 129 -2.51 -13.17 -20.23
C LYS A 129 -3.24 -13.43 -21.56
N VAL A 130 -3.64 -12.40 -22.27
CA VAL A 130 -4.29 -12.53 -23.57
C VAL A 130 -3.31 -12.30 -24.71
N PRO A 131 -3.46 -12.95 -25.87
CA PRO A 131 -2.49 -12.87 -26.97
C PRO A 131 -2.53 -11.52 -27.70
N ASP A 132 -3.63 -10.79 -27.64
CA ASP A 132 -3.93 -9.56 -28.37
C ASP A 132 -4.50 -8.49 -27.45
N PRO A 133 -3.71 -8.02 -26.44
CA PRO A 133 -4.21 -7.12 -25.39
C PRO A 133 -4.79 -5.81 -25.93
N GLU A 134 -4.36 -5.37 -27.11
CA GLU A 134 -4.84 -4.16 -27.78
C GLU A 134 -6.32 -4.23 -28.20
N ASN A 135 -6.87 -5.43 -28.36
CA ASN A 135 -8.26 -5.66 -28.72
C ASN A 135 -9.17 -5.85 -27.47
N TRP A 136 -8.61 -5.79 -26.27
CA TRP A 136 -9.33 -5.99 -25.03
C TRP A 136 -9.37 -4.71 -24.18
N GLY A 137 -10.46 -4.54 -23.46
CA GLY A 137 -10.65 -3.46 -22.48
C GLY A 137 -11.12 -4.01 -21.14
N THR A 138 -10.61 -3.41 -20.06
CA THR A 138 -11.09 -3.72 -18.71
C THR A 138 -11.94 -2.58 -18.20
N LEU A 139 -13.16 -2.88 -17.73
CA LEU A 139 -14.08 -1.89 -17.18
C LEU A 139 -14.54 -2.31 -15.78
N PHE A 140 -14.72 -1.34 -14.90
CA PHE A 140 -15.35 -1.58 -13.60
C PHE A 140 -16.83 -1.95 -13.80
N LEU A 141 -17.23 -3.07 -13.20
CA LEU A 141 -18.64 -3.42 -13.04
C LEU A 141 -19.15 -3.01 -11.65
N LYS A 142 -18.29 -3.13 -10.63
CA LYS A 142 -18.68 -2.90 -9.23
C LYS A 142 -17.47 -2.66 -8.35
N ILE A 143 -17.64 -1.85 -7.31
CA ILE A 143 -16.68 -1.61 -6.26
C ILE A 143 -17.39 -1.79 -4.91
N ASP A 144 -16.95 -2.75 -4.10
CA ASP A 144 -17.54 -3.06 -2.81
C ASP A 144 -16.54 -2.89 -1.67
N ASN A 145 -17.05 -2.59 -0.48
CA ASN A 145 -16.31 -2.63 0.78
C ASN A 145 -15.00 -1.83 0.82
N THR A 146 -14.90 -0.76 0.03
CA THR A 146 -13.72 0.11 -0.01
C THR A 146 -13.57 0.90 1.30
N LYS A 147 -12.37 0.87 1.89
CA LYS A 147 -12.04 1.60 3.12
C LYS A 147 -10.69 2.28 3.01
N PHE A 148 -10.66 3.59 3.18
CA PHE A 148 -9.44 4.38 3.25
C PHE A 148 -9.03 4.58 4.72
N LYS A 149 -7.88 4.04 5.12
CA LYS A 149 -7.42 4.04 6.52
C LYS A 149 -6.44 5.17 6.84
N SER A 150 -5.79 5.71 5.82
CA SER A 150 -4.78 6.75 5.94
C SER A 150 -4.83 7.67 4.73
N LYS A 151 -4.43 8.93 4.92
CA LYS A 151 -4.16 9.84 3.80
C LYS A 151 -2.95 9.33 3.02
N VAL A 152 -2.95 9.60 1.73
CA VAL A 152 -1.81 9.44 0.83
C VAL A 152 -1.41 10.84 0.38
N VAL A 153 -0.13 11.17 0.50
CA VAL A 153 0.39 12.51 0.25
C VAL A 153 1.63 12.45 -0.66
N PRO A 154 2.04 13.54 -1.29
CA PRO A 154 3.29 13.60 -2.05
C PRO A 154 4.49 13.11 -1.22
N GLY A 155 5.32 12.27 -1.81
CA GLY A 155 6.42 11.57 -1.16
C GLY A 155 6.10 10.15 -0.71
N ASP A 156 4.81 9.76 -0.67
CA ASP A 156 4.41 8.38 -0.40
C ASP A 156 4.63 7.48 -1.62
N GLN A 157 4.80 6.19 -1.35
CA GLN A 157 4.78 5.13 -2.35
C GLN A 157 3.64 4.17 -2.04
N LEU A 158 2.77 3.94 -3.01
CA LEU A 158 1.69 2.95 -2.91
C LEU A 158 2.17 1.59 -3.41
N ILE A 159 1.97 0.57 -2.59
CA ILE A 159 2.09 -0.83 -2.96
C ILE A 159 0.69 -1.33 -3.27
N LEU A 160 0.44 -1.59 -4.53
CA LEU A 160 -0.88 -1.92 -5.10
C LEU A 160 -0.96 -3.43 -5.32
N LYS A 161 -1.49 -4.16 -4.33
CA LYS A 161 -1.66 -5.61 -4.45
C LYS A 161 -3.09 -5.94 -4.85
N MET A 162 -3.25 -6.58 -6.01
CA MET A 162 -4.51 -7.14 -6.48
C MET A 162 -4.44 -8.67 -6.43
N GLN A 163 -5.52 -9.29 -5.95
CA GLN A 163 -5.65 -10.74 -5.88
C GLN A 163 -6.93 -11.18 -6.58
N LEU A 164 -6.80 -12.17 -7.45
CA LEU A 164 -7.93 -12.82 -8.07
C LEU A 164 -8.64 -13.71 -7.03
N ILE A 165 -9.93 -13.48 -6.83
CA ILE A 165 -10.76 -14.25 -5.87
C ILE A 165 -11.48 -15.38 -6.59
N THR A 166 -11.94 -15.13 -7.82
CA THR A 166 -12.64 -16.10 -8.65
C THR A 166 -11.96 -16.13 -10.03
N PRO A 167 -11.68 -17.30 -10.61
CA PRO A 167 -11.19 -17.37 -11.99
C PRO A 167 -12.15 -16.65 -12.95
N VAL A 168 -11.56 -15.88 -13.86
CA VAL A 168 -12.30 -15.24 -14.97
C VAL A 168 -12.48 -16.25 -16.07
#